data_df0f6f30558b8430c70bccb564452067
#
_entry.id   df0f6f30558b8430c70bccb564452067
#
_cell.length_a   1.000
_cell.length_b   1.000
_cell.length_c   1.000
_cell.angle_alpha   90.00
_cell.angle_beta   90.00
_cell.angle_gamma   90.00
#
_symmetry.space_group_name_H-M   'P 1'
#
loop_
_entity.id
_entity.type
_entity.pdbx_description
1 polymer ?
#
loop_
_entity_poly.entity_id
_entity_poly.type
_entity_poly.pdbx_seq_one_letter_code
_entity_poly.pdbx_strand_id
1 'polypeptide(L)'
;MVSIPSVSNTPQEKEVSDYIAGCLERQPYFAKHPSLCGQCALEGDSLGRTVVYGLVRGKGAGTVVLTGHYDVVDTDEYGRFRALAYDMEAWKHIRGEELEALKSMLPQEARDDLASGEWLFGRGSEA
;
A
#
# COMPACT_ATOMS: atom_id res chain seq x y z
N MET A 1 -3.59 -4.19 -1.28
CA MET A 1 -3.27 -2.78 -0.97
C MET A 1 -2.33 -2.18 -2.01
N VAL A 2 -1.15 -2.75 -2.24
CA VAL A 2 -0.16 -2.22 -3.22
C VAL A 2 -0.73 -1.98 -4.64
N SER A 3 -1.72 -2.74 -5.07
CA SER A 3 -2.39 -2.56 -6.38
C SER A 3 -3.32 -1.33 -6.47
N ILE A 4 -3.53 -0.60 -5.38
CA ILE A 4 -4.32 0.63 -5.37
C ILE A 4 -3.35 1.81 -5.55
N PRO A 5 -3.48 2.61 -6.61
CA PRO A 5 -2.52 3.69 -6.92
C PRO A 5 -2.79 4.93 -6.06
N SER A 6 -2.61 4.82 -4.74
CA SER A 6 -2.87 5.87 -3.76
C SER A 6 -1.84 7.01 -3.78
N VAL A 7 -1.56 7.55 -4.96
CA VAL A 7 -0.63 8.66 -5.11
C VAL A 7 -1.11 9.87 -4.30
N SER A 8 -0.19 10.48 -3.56
CA SER A 8 -0.46 11.64 -2.70
C SER A 8 -1.23 12.74 -3.44
N ASN A 9 -2.24 13.30 -2.80
CA ASN A 9 -3.16 14.31 -3.33
C ASN A 9 -4.02 13.85 -4.52
N THR A 10 -4.33 12.55 -4.59
CA THR A 10 -5.27 12.01 -5.56
C THR A 10 -6.50 11.37 -4.88
N PRO A 11 -7.64 11.25 -5.57
CA PRO A 11 -8.83 10.58 -5.02
C PRO A 11 -8.60 9.11 -4.63
N GLN A 12 -7.56 8.47 -5.17
CA GLN A 12 -7.21 7.08 -4.88
C GLN A 12 -6.72 6.86 -3.45
N GLU A 13 -6.30 7.91 -2.75
CA GLU A 13 -6.06 7.82 -1.30
C GLU A 13 -7.31 7.38 -0.54
N LYS A 14 -8.50 7.80 -1.00
CA LYS A 14 -9.77 7.35 -0.42
C LYS A 14 -10.00 5.85 -0.65
N GLU A 15 -9.67 5.34 -1.83
CA GLU A 15 -9.86 3.92 -2.16
C GLU A 15 -9.00 3.01 -1.26
N VAL A 16 -7.74 3.38 -1.02
CA VAL A 16 -6.88 2.58 -0.14
C VAL A 16 -7.35 2.65 1.31
N SER A 17 -7.82 3.81 1.79
CA SER A 17 -8.36 3.92 3.14
C SER A 17 -9.63 3.07 3.32
N ASP A 18 -10.51 3.02 2.34
CA ASP A 18 -11.69 2.15 2.34
C ASP A 18 -11.29 0.66 2.35
N TYR A 19 -10.26 0.30 1.57
CA TYR A 19 -9.73 -1.06 1.58
C TYR A 19 -9.19 -1.45 2.96
N ILE A 20 -8.39 -0.58 3.60
CA ILE A 20 -7.82 -0.84 4.94
C ILE A 20 -8.94 -0.96 5.98
N ALA A 21 -9.90 -0.05 5.98
CA ALA A 21 -11.05 -0.10 6.89
C ALA A 21 -11.81 -1.43 6.73
N GLY A 22 -12.11 -1.84 5.51
CA GLY A 22 -12.75 -3.13 5.24
C GLY A 22 -11.90 -4.33 5.67
N CYS A 23 -10.56 -4.24 5.64
CA CYS A 23 -9.70 -5.28 6.18
C CYS A 23 -9.81 -5.38 7.71
N LEU A 24 -9.88 -4.24 8.41
CA LEU A 24 -10.07 -4.22 9.87
C LEU A 24 -11.44 -4.78 10.26
N GLU A 25 -12.51 -4.32 9.62
CA GLU A 25 -13.89 -4.76 9.91
C GLU A 25 -14.06 -6.27 9.80
N ARG A 26 -13.37 -6.91 8.88
CA ARG A 26 -13.39 -8.38 8.70
C ARG A 26 -12.60 -9.15 9.75
N GLN A 27 -11.79 -8.49 10.59
CA GLN A 27 -11.07 -9.19 11.65
C GLN A 27 -12.04 -9.66 12.75
N PRO A 28 -11.89 -10.88 13.27
CA PRO A 28 -12.82 -11.43 14.29
C PRO A 28 -12.99 -10.55 15.53
N TYR A 29 -11.97 -9.81 15.91
CA TYR A 29 -12.04 -8.87 17.02
C TYR A 29 -12.96 -7.70 16.71
N PHE A 30 -12.76 -7.03 15.57
CA PHE A 30 -13.53 -5.86 15.19
C PHE A 30 -14.96 -6.23 14.76
N ALA A 31 -15.17 -7.39 14.17
CA ALA A 31 -16.51 -7.92 13.91
C ALA A 31 -17.36 -8.04 15.19
N LYS A 32 -16.71 -8.33 16.34
CA LYS A 32 -17.38 -8.36 17.68
C LYS A 32 -17.43 -6.99 18.35
N HIS A 33 -16.61 -6.05 17.92
CA HIS A 33 -16.48 -4.72 18.50
C HIS A 33 -16.45 -3.63 17.41
N PRO A 34 -17.53 -3.47 16.62
CA PRO A 34 -17.53 -2.62 15.42
C PRO A 34 -17.26 -1.14 15.71
N SER A 35 -17.54 -0.66 16.93
CA SER A 35 -17.23 0.72 17.33
C SER A 35 -15.74 0.99 17.62
N LEU A 36 -14.90 -0.04 17.60
CA LEU A 36 -13.46 0.08 17.87
C LEU A 36 -12.61 0.15 16.59
N CYS A 37 -13.20 0.14 15.41
CA CYS A 37 -12.51 0.46 14.16
C CYS A 37 -13.40 1.32 13.26
N GLY A 38 -12.79 1.98 12.31
CA GLY A 38 -13.52 2.79 11.33
C GLY A 38 -12.65 3.85 10.67
N GLN A 39 -13.32 4.85 10.13
CA GLN A 39 -12.71 5.96 9.43
C GLN A 39 -13.18 7.29 10.03
N CYS A 40 -12.26 8.23 10.18
CA CYS A 40 -12.54 9.62 10.52
C CYS A 40 -12.29 10.49 9.29
N ALA A 41 -13.30 11.18 8.81
CA ALA A 41 -13.16 12.15 7.72
C ALA A 41 -12.30 13.35 8.18
N LEU A 42 -11.50 13.87 7.26
CA LEU A 42 -10.76 15.11 7.48
C LEU A 42 -11.66 16.28 7.12
N GLU A 43 -11.90 17.17 8.09
CA GLU A 43 -12.74 18.33 7.89
C GLU A 43 -12.14 19.26 6.83
N GLY A 44 -12.96 19.67 5.86
CA GLY A 44 -12.54 20.57 4.78
C GLY A 44 -11.68 19.93 3.68
N ASP A 45 -11.45 18.62 3.72
CA ASP A 45 -10.66 17.95 2.70
C ASP A 45 -11.49 17.66 1.43
N SER A 46 -11.11 18.30 0.32
CA SER A 46 -11.82 18.18 -0.96
C SER A 46 -11.66 16.82 -1.64
N LEU A 47 -10.66 16.03 -1.24
CA LEU A 47 -10.40 14.68 -1.77
C LEU A 47 -11.16 13.60 -1.00
N GLY A 48 -11.81 13.96 0.12
CA GLY A 48 -12.56 13.02 0.95
C GLY A 48 -11.66 12.02 1.68
N ARG A 49 -10.41 12.38 1.95
CA ARG A 49 -9.45 11.52 2.67
C ARG A 49 -9.93 11.27 4.10
N THR A 50 -9.49 10.15 4.65
CA THR A 50 -9.89 9.73 6.00
C THR A 50 -8.67 9.24 6.78
N VAL A 51 -8.77 9.29 8.10
CA VAL A 51 -7.86 8.53 8.97
C VAL A 51 -8.55 7.21 9.32
N VAL A 52 -7.91 6.10 9.00
CA VAL A 52 -8.39 4.78 9.40
C VAL A 52 -7.85 4.45 10.79
N TYR A 53 -8.69 3.96 11.67
CA TYR A 53 -8.29 3.58 13.01
C TYR A 53 -8.80 2.20 13.41
N GLY A 54 -8.07 1.56 14.33
CA GLY A 54 -8.48 0.33 15.01
C GLY A 54 -7.93 0.32 16.43
N LEU A 55 -8.79 0.11 17.42
CA LEU A 55 -8.42 0.05 18.82
C LEU A 55 -8.61 -1.37 19.38
N VAL A 56 -7.52 -2.02 19.76
CA VAL A 56 -7.58 -3.28 20.49
C VAL A 56 -7.39 -2.99 21.97
N ARG A 57 -8.42 -3.28 22.78
CA ARG A 57 -8.37 -3.07 24.24
C ARG A 57 -7.51 -4.12 24.92
N GLY A 58 -6.44 -3.67 25.56
CA GLY A 58 -5.61 -4.49 26.43
C GLY A 58 -6.10 -4.52 27.87
N LYS A 59 -5.34 -5.17 28.74
CA LYS A 59 -5.61 -5.27 30.19
C LYS A 59 -4.74 -4.33 31.03
N GLY A 60 -3.71 -3.75 30.44
CA GLY A 60 -2.77 -2.84 31.11
C GLY A 60 -3.26 -1.39 31.13
N ALA A 61 -2.56 -0.55 31.86
CA ALA A 61 -2.83 0.88 31.95
C ALA A 61 -2.17 1.68 30.82
N GLY A 62 -1.17 1.11 30.12
CA GLY A 62 -0.46 1.77 29.02
C GLY A 62 -1.16 1.57 27.69
N THR A 63 -1.00 2.55 26.80
CA THR A 63 -1.44 2.48 25.40
C THR A 63 -0.24 2.56 24.48
N VAL A 64 -0.19 1.70 23.47
CA VAL A 64 0.76 1.77 22.35
C VAL A 64 -0.01 2.24 21.13
N VAL A 65 0.49 3.25 20.44
CA VAL A 65 -0.07 3.75 19.18
C VAL A 65 0.90 3.38 18.07
N LEU A 66 0.41 2.61 17.09
CA LEU A 66 1.11 2.36 15.83
C LEU A 66 0.50 3.29 14.79
N THR A 67 1.34 3.98 14.05
CA THR A 67 0.90 4.92 13.01
C THR A 67 1.72 4.72 11.76
N GLY A 68 1.12 4.95 10.63
CA GLY A 68 1.74 4.89 9.31
C GLY A 68 0.92 5.70 8.33
N HIS A 69 1.44 5.87 7.12
CA HIS A 69 0.72 6.48 6.01
C HIS A 69 0.42 5.41 4.94
N TYR A 70 -0.55 5.68 4.10
CA TYR A 70 -0.99 4.77 3.03
C TYR A 70 -0.93 5.43 1.65
N ASP A 71 -0.60 6.72 1.58
CA ASP A 71 -0.30 7.38 0.32
C ASP A 71 1.11 7.01 -0.16
N VAL A 72 1.31 7.09 -1.45
CA VAL A 72 2.57 6.79 -2.12
C VAL A 72 2.96 7.95 -3.03
N VAL A 73 4.25 8.07 -3.33
CA VAL A 73 4.74 8.99 -4.36
C VAL A 73 4.33 8.51 -5.75
N ASP A 74 4.42 9.40 -6.75
CA ASP A 74 4.10 9.05 -8.13
C ASP A 74 5.00 7.93 -8.69
N THR A 75 4.72 7.55 -9.93
CA THR A 75 5.40 6.46 -10.63
C THR A 75 6.22 6.93 -11.83
N ASP A 76 6.60 8.20 -11.87
CA ASP A 76 7.33 8.78 -13.00
C ASP A 76 8.70 8.12 -13.20
N GLU A 77 9.36 7.71 -12.11
CA GLU A 77 10.63 7.00 -12.11
C GLU A 77 10.56 5.64 -12.83
N TYR A 78 9.38 5.03 -12.92
CA TYR A 78 9.20 3.76 -13.63
C TYR A 78 9.26 3.93 -15.16
N GLY A 79 9.17 5.16 -15.70
CA GLY A 79 9.21 5.44 -17.12
C GLY A 79 8.23 4.57 -17.92
N ARG A 80 8.74 3.80 -18.89
CA ARG A 80 7.92 2.89 -19.71
C ARG A 80 7.32 1.72 -18.93
N PHE A 81 7.86 1.41 -17.74
CA PHE A 81 7.39 0.34 -16.86
C PHE A 81 6.36 0.81 -15.84
N ARG A 82 5.79 2.01 -16.00
CA ARG A 82 4.81 2.59 -15.07
C ARG A 82 3.64 1.64 -14.76
N ALA A 83 3.19 0.85 -15.72
CA ALA A 83 2.13 -0.13 -15.50
C ALA A 83 2.48 -1.20 -14.47
N LEU A 84 3.76 -1.50 -14.26
CA LEU A 84 4.22 -2.47 -13.27
C LEU A 84 4.17 -1.95 -11.84
N ALA A 85 4.12 -0.62 -11.65
CA ALA A 85 4.22 -0.01 -10.32
C ALA A 85 3.15 -0.52 -9.35
N TYR A 86 1.98 -0.91 -9.85
CA TYR A 86 0.84 -1.38 -9.06
C TYR A 86 0.40 -2.80 -9.42
N ASP A 87 1.11 -3.48 -10.32
CA ASP A 87 0.82 -4.86 -10.72
C ASP A 87 1.96 -5.80 -10.34
N MET A 88 1.90 -6.29 -9.10
CA MET A 88 2.90 -7.21 -8.55
C MET A 88 2.99 -8.55 -9.31
N GLU A 89 1.91 -9.00 -9.93
CA GLU A 89 1.93 -10.24 -10.70
C GLU A 89 2.61 -10.04 -12.06
N ALA A 90 2.45 -8.89 -12.70
CA ALA A 90 3.09 -8.59 -13.97
C ALA A 90 4.62 -8.67 -13.89
N TRP A 91 5.24 -8.31 -12.75
CA TRP A 91 6.68 -8.45 -12.53
C TRP A 91 7.18 -9.89 -12.74
N LYS A 92 6.38 -10.87 -12.34
CA LYS A 92 6.73 -12.30 -12.47
C LYS A 92 6.71 -12.79 -13.91
N HIS A 93 6.09 -12.04 -14.81
CA HIS A 93 5.85 -12.44 -16.19
C HIS A 93 6.72 -11.70 -17.21
N ILE A 94 7.50 -10.71 -16.79
CA ILE A 94 8.44 -10.00 -17.67
C ILE A 94 9.51 -10.96 -18.17
N ARG A 95 9.78 -10.97 -19.48
CA ARG A 95 10.73 -11.86 -20.13
C ARG A 95 11.45 -11.15 -21.29
N GLY A 96 12.54 -11.77 -21.75
CA GLY A 96 13.26 -11.34 -22.95
C GLY A 96 13.85 -9.94 -22.86
N GLU A 97 13.76 -9.18 -23.94
CA GLU A 97 14.30 -7.83 -24.05
C GLU A 97 13.73 -6.86 -23.00
N GLU A 98 12.47 -7.04 -22.64
CA GLU A 98 11.81 -6.21 -21.63
C GLU A 98 12.41 -6.42 -20.24
N LEU A 99 12.71 -7.67 -19.88
CA LEU A 99 13.40 -7.99 -18.63
C LEU A 99 14.82 -7.42 -18.59
N GLU A 100 15.58 -7.54 -19.68
CA GLU A 100 16.94 -6.99 -19.76
C GLU A 100 16.95 -5.45 -19.69
N ALA A 101 15.99 -4.81 -20.32
CA ALA A 101 15.83 -3.37 -20.22
C ALA A 101 15.47 -2.92 -18.80
N LEU A 102 14.58 -3.64 -18.11
CA LEU A 102 14.26 -3.39 -16.71
C LEU A 102 15.49 -3.56 -15.82
N LYS A 103 16.21 -4.68 -15.95
CA LYS A 103 17.43 -4.94 -15.21
C LYS A 103 18.50 -3.85 -15.40
N SER A 104 18.59 -3.26 -16.59
CA SER A 104 19.54 -2.17 -16.85
C SER A 104 19.24 -0.90 -16.02
N MET A 105 18.03 -0.71 -15.56
CA MET A 105 17.61 0.43 -14.73
C MET A 105 17.75 0.16 -13.23
N LEU A 106 17.90 -1.10 -12.83
CA LEU A 106 17.95 -1.51 -11.43
C LEU A 106 19.40 -1.59 -10.91
N PRO A 107 19.65 -1.25 -9.64
CA PRO A 107 20.90 -1.55 -8.98
C PRO A 107 21.11 -3.07 -8.84
N GLN A 108 22.35 -3.53 -8.61
CA GLN A 108 22.67 -4.96 -8.57
C GLN A 108 21.84 -5.71 -7.52
N GLU A 109 21.68 -5.15 -6.32
CA GLU A 109 20.90 -5.73 -5.23
C GLU A 109 19.43 -6.00 -5.66
N ALA A 110 18.77 -5.01 -6.27
CA ALA A 110 17.41 -5.20 -6.77
C ALA A 110 17.31 -6.23 -7.93
N ARG A 111 18.38 -6.39 -8.72
CA ARG A 111 18.43 -7.47 -9.75
C ARG A 111 18.51 -8.85 -9.11
N ASP A 112 19.29 -8.99 -8.04
CA ASP A 112 19.45 -10.24 -7.31
C ASP A 112 18.13 -10.60 -6.62
N ASP A 113 17.45 -9.62 -6.00
CA ASP A 113 16.14 -9.76 -5.40
C ASP A 113 15.08 -10.18 -6.44
N LEU A 114 15.08 -9.53 -7.60
CA LEU A 114 14.19 -9.89 -8.70
C LEU A 114 14.44 -11.31 -9.20
N ALA A 115 15.70 -11.72 -9.27
CA ALA A 115 16.08 -13.07 -9.72
C ALA A 115 15.72 -14.15 -8.71
N SER A 116 15.74 -13.84 -7.40
CA SER A 116 15.35 -14.77 -6.33
C SER A 116 13.87 -15.16 -6.38
N GLY A 117 13.00 -14.27 -6.83
CA GLY A 117 11.56 -14.45 -6.83
C GLY A 117 10.91 -14.43 -5.43
N GLU A 118 11.67 -14.08 -4.39
CA GLU A 118 11.22 -14.05 -2.99
C GLU A 118 10.67 -12.68 -2.59
N TRP A 119 10.86 -11.66 -3.42
CA TRP A 119 10.49 -10.27 -3.14
C TRP A 119 9.27 -9.81 -3.95
N LEU A 120 8.49 -8.92 -3.35
CA LEU A 120 7.42 -8.21 -4.02
C LEU A 120 7.93 -6.85 -4.49
N PHE A 121 7.78 -6.59 -5.78
CA PHE A 121 8.12 -5.31 -6.38
C PHE A 121 6.85 -4.50 -6.65
N GLY A 122 6.89 -3.22 -6.36
CA GLY A 122 5.78 -2.32 -6.62
C GLY A 122 5.87 -1.04 -5.81
N ARG A 123 5.18 0.00 -6.27
CA ARG A 123 5.07 1.26 -5.53
C ARG A 123 4.27 1.01 -4.23
N GLY A 124 4.78 1.48 -3.10
CA GLY A 124 4.15 1.29 -1.80
C GLY A 124 4.35 -0.10 -1.18
N SER A 125 5.28 -0.90 -1.67
CA SER A 125 5.65 -2.17 -1.04
C SER A 125 6.39 -1.97 0.28
N GLU A 126 6.95 -0.78 0.52
CA GLU A 126 7.65 -0.38 1.74
C GLU A 126 6.84 0.55 2.66
N ALA A 127 5.62 0.90 2.28
CA ALA A 127 4.77 1.82 3.04
C ALA A 127 4.00 1.11 4.17
#